data_b8c22b03ec379b979ca1535043e2e8ac
#
_entry.id   b8c22b03ec379b979ca1535043e2e8ac
#
_cell.length_a   1.000
_cell.length_b   1.000
_cell.length_c   1.000
_cell.angle_alpha   90.00
_cell.angle_beta   90.00
_cell.angle_gamma   90.00
#
_symmetry.space_group_name_H-M   'P 1'
#
loop_
_entity.id
_entity.type
_entity.pdbx_description
1 polymer ?
#
loop_
_entity_poly.entity_id
_entity_poly.type
_entity_poly.pdbx_seq_one_letter_code
_entity_poly.pdbx_strand_id
1 'polypeptide(L)'
;MIPAEHPTSFSLHCNMASIATKTSSAVESSDPYFQALFADRIGGIAYGKSNEIYKFEKIKRAKRKALADYPHRQLLDFGIGENDSMADAKVREALAREADRPENRGYMDNGPADFKQAVARFMHRQFAVELDATTQINHCIGSKTALSMLPACFINPGDITMMTVPGYPVAGTHTRYYGGAVYRLPLLQENGFYPDFRKVTADVWEKTKMLVLNYPNSPTGQVATRDFYTQVIELAKEHQFVVVQDAAHILLTFRDEPLSFLQVPGAMDVGVEVHSMSKGFDMIGWRIGWVCGNAKIVQAFSDVKDNCDSGQFGAIQRAAIQGLDDPGIPTRIRTKYRRRLEKLVSALRQCGFQCNVPGGSYFLYTAAPKGVKGGLSFANAEEASQYFITEHSMVIVPWDDAGSCLRFSVTYEAADEAAEDALMAETVRRLQGLQLQF
;
A
#
# COMPACT_ATOMS: atom_id res chain seq x y z
N MET A 1 -10.78 -60.09 21.35
CA MET A 1 -12.03 -59.28 21.49
C MET A 1 -11.71 -58.15 22.46
N ILE A 2 -11.49 -56.95 21.92
CA ILE A 2 -11.33 -55.72 22.68
C ILE A 2 -12.40 -54.75 22.12
N PRO A 3 -13.23 -54.13 22.95
CA PRO A 3 -14.34 -53.32 22.48
C PRO A 3 -13.87 -51.95 21.97
N ALA A 4 -14.53 -51.49 20.91
CA ALA A 4 -14.36 -50.18 20.33
C ALA A 4 -14.99 -49.11 21.22
N GLU A 5 -14.24 -48.12 21.67
CA GLU A 5 -14.74 -46.91 22.31
C GLU A 5 -14.98 -45.82 21.25
N HIS A 6 -16.15 -45.20 21.32
CA HIS A 6 -16.57 -44.08 20.51
C HIS A 6 -15.82 -42.78 20.88
N PRO A 7 -15.48 -41.91 19.94
CA PRO A 7 -14.90 -40.60 20.30
C PRO A 7 -16.00 -39.63 20.75
N THR A 8 -15.86 -39.18 21.99
CA THR A 8 -16.64 -38.12 22.60
C THR A 8 -16.30 -36.78 21.91
N SER A 9 -17.35 -36.06 21.53
CA SER A 9 -17.31 -34.71 21.00
C SER A 9 -16.63 -33.74 22.00
N PHE A 10 -15.48 -33.21 21.67
CA PHE A 10 -14.89 -32.07 22.37
C PHE A 10 -15.52 -30.77 21.85
N SER A 11 -16.43 -30.23 22.63
CA SER A 11 -16.87 -28.85 22.51
C SER A 11 -15.76 -27.93 23.01
N LEU A 12 -15.01 -27.29 22.08
CA LEU A 12 -14.08 -26.22 22.38
C LEU A 12 -14.89 -24.94 22.68
N HIS A 13 -15.22 -24.76 23.94
CA HIS A 13 -15.54 -23.43 24.47
C HIS A 13 -14.23 -22.63 24.49
N CYS A 14 -14.04 -21.79 23.47
CA CYS A 14 -12.97 -20.81 23.46
C CYS A 14 -13.32 -19.71 24.47
N ASN A 15 -12.82 -19.89 25.71
CA ASN A 15 -12.78 -18.81 26.69
C ASN A 15 -11.86 -17.73 26.14
N MET A 16 -12.45 -16.66 25.62
CA MET A 16 -11.73 -15.40 25.42
C MET A 16 -11.34 -14.82 26.79
N ALA A 17 -10.28 -15.37 27.36
CA ALA A 17 -9.60 -14.70 28.46
C ALA A 17 -9.06 -13.37 27.90
N SER A 18 -9.54 -12.28 28.45
CA SER A 18 -9.11 -10.91 28.18
C SER A 18 -7.59 -10.85 28.23
N ILE A 19 -6.95 -10.77 27.08
CA ILE A 19 -5.61 -10.21 26.98
C ILE A 19 -5.80 -8.73 27.28
N ALA A 20 -5.62 -8.36 28.51
CA ALA A 20 -5.44 -6.97 28.90
C ALA A 20 -4.24 -6.47 28.10
N THR A 21 -4.50 -5.84 26.95
CA THR A 21 -3.53 -5.04 26.26
C THR A 21 -3.06 -4.01 27.28
N LYS A 22 -1.81 -4.20 27.77
CA LYS A 22 -1.12 -3.12 28.46
C LYS A 22 -1.24 -1.89 27.59
N THR A 23 -2.10 -0.97 28.00
CA THR A 23 -2.09 0.37 27.49
C THR A 23 -0.62 0.79 27.55
N SER A 24 -0.03 1.15 26.42
CA SER A 24 1.20 1.87 26.37
C SER A 24 0.95 3.16 27.17
N SER A 25 1.12 3.08 28.48
CA SER A 25 1.40 4.25 29.28
C SER A 25 2.59 4.90 28.60
N ALA A 26 2.45 6.16 28.26
CA ALA A 26 3.58 6.98 27.83
C ALA A 26 4.76 6.58 28.72
N VAL A 27 5.88 6.22 28.10
CA VAL A 27 7.13 5.98 28.81
C VAL A 27 7.53 7.34 29.40
N GLU A 28 6.94 7.67 30.55
CA GLU A 28 7.38 8.74 31.42
C GLU A 28 8.62 8.21 32.19
N SER A 29 9.70 8.24 31.52
CA SER A 29 11.03 8.62 32.04
C SER A 29 11.95 8.63 30.81
N SER A 30 12.22 9.78 30.28
CA SER A 30 13.36 9.95 29.38
C SER A 30 14.58 9.52 30.20
N ASP A 31 15.05 8.28 30.03
CA ASP A 31 16.37 7.91 30.50
C ASP A 31 17.35 8.85 29.82
N PRO A 32 17.96 9.80 30.53
CA PRO A 32 18.82 10.82 29.93
C PRO A 32 19.98 10.21 29.16
N TYR A 33 20.39 9.01 29.55
CA TYR A 33 21.48 8.28 28.92
C TYR A 33 21.09 7.86 27.48
N PHE A 34 19.96 7.16 27.31
CA PHE A 34 19.53 6.75 25.99
C PHE A 34 19.06 7.92 25.12
N GLN A 35 18.45 8.93 25.73
CA GLN A 35 17.97 10.11 25.01
C GLN A 35 19.07 10.83 24.25
N ALA A 36 20.27 10.90 24.82
CA ALA A 36 21.43 11.52 24.17
C ALA A 36 22.04 10.68 23.03
N LEU A 37 21.70 9.39 22.94
CA LEU A 37 22.28 8.46 21.97
C LEU A 37 21.45 8.28 20.72
N PHE A 38 20.17 8.72 20.70
CA PHE A 38 19.34 8.58 19.52
C PHE A 38 19.88 9.43 18.36
N ALA A 39 19.94 8.82 17.18
CA ALA A 39 20.37 9.51 15.96
C ALA A 39 19.36 10.60 15.56
N ASP A 40 19.85 11.74 15.04
CA ASP A 40 19.01 12.87 14.60
C ASP A 40 17.98 12.46 13.55
N ARG A 41 18.31 11.50 12.69
CA ARG A 41 17.40 10.99 11.64
C ARG A 41 16.10 10.37 12.17
N ILE A 42 16.03 9.97 13.44
CA ILE A 42 14.82 9.47 14.10
C ILE A 42 14.27 10.43 15.16
N GLY A 43 14.86 11.63 15.28
CA GLY A 43 14.44 12.67 16.21
C GLY A 43 15.49 13.08 17.26
N GLY A 44 16.63 12.39 17.34
CA GLY A 44 17.72 12.72 18.26
C GLY A 44 17.24 12.91 19.71
N ILE A 45 17.69 13.97 20.35
CA ILE A 45 17.31 14.33 21.74
C ILE A 45 15.78 14.57 21.90
N ALA A 46 15.05 14.81 20.81
CA ALA A 46 13.60 15.00 20.81
C ALA A 46 12.81 13.70 20.55
N TYR A 47 13.50 12.56 20.33
CA TYR A 47 12.83 11.28 20.05
C TYR A 47 11.85 10.91 21.14
N GLY A 48 10.61 10.56 20.75
CA GLY A 48 9.54 10.19 21.67
C GLY A 48 8.90 11.36 22.43
N LYS A 49 9.40 12.60 22.27
CA LYS A 49 8.86 13.80 22.96
C LYS A 49 7.87 14.60 22.11
N SER A 50 7.64 14.20 20.87
CA SER A 50 6.66 14.86 20.00
C SER A 50 5.25 14.63 20.53
N ASN A 51 4.49 15.73 20.68
CA ASN A 51 3.06 15.70 20.98
C ASN A 51 2.20 15.47 19.70
N GLU A 52 2.81 15.41 18.54
CA GLU A 52 2.10 15.10 17.30
C GLU A 52 1.65 13.65 17.28
N ILE A 53 0.35 13.46 17.38
CA ILE A 53 -0.26 12.14 17.26
C ILE A 53 -0.39 11.80 15.77
N TYR A 54 0.28 10.74 15.36
CA TYR A 54 0.19 10.23 13.99
C TYR A 54 -1.28 9.93 13.58
N LYS A 55 -1.68 10.33 12.37
CA LYS A 55 -3.08 10.26 11.92
C LYS A 55 -3.76 8.90 12.16
N PHE A 56 -3.07 7.79 11.93
CA PHE A 56 -3.67 6.46 12.18
C PHE A 56 -3.84 6.15 13.67
N GLU A 57 -3.06 6.73 14.56
CA GLU A 57 -3.29 6.62 16.00
C GLU A 57 -4.51 7.46 16.43
N LYS A 58 -4.71 8.63 15.84
CA LYS A 58 -5.95 9.43 16.06
C LYS A 58 -7.18 8.64 15.63
N ILE A 59 -7.13 7.98 14.45
CA ILE A 59 -8.21 7.09 13.96
C ILE A 59 -8.46 5.94 14.94
N LYS A 60 -7.41 5.29 15.44
CA LYS A 60 -7.54 4.20 16.42
C LYS A 60 -8.21 4.67 17.72
N ARG A 61 -7.86 5.86 18.20
CA ARG A 61 -8.47 6.45 19.40
C ARG A 61 -9.94 6.78 19.17
N ALA A 62 -10.27 7.43 18.04
CA ALA A 62 -11.64 7.73 17.65
C ALA A 62 -12.49 6.45 17.50
N LYS A 63 -11.93 5.41 16.86
CA LYS A 63 -12.57 4.10 16.73
C LYS A 63 -12.89 3.46 18.10
N ARG A 64 -11.92 3.47 19.02
CA ARG A 64 -12.15 2.96 20.40
C ARG A 64 -13.25 3.73 21.13
N LYS A 65 -13.25 5.08 20.96
CA LYS A 65 -14.30 5.93 21.53
C LYS A 65 -15.65 5.59 20.93
N ALA A 66 -15.78 5.51 19.62
CA ALA A 66 -17.04 5.18 18.96
C ALA A 66 -17.61 3.81 19.39
N LEU A 67 -16.75 2.80 19.55
CA LEU A 67 -17.15 1.48 20.04
C LEU A 67 -17.61 1.50 21.50
N ALA A 68 -17.02 2.36 22.33
CA ALA A 68 -17.43 2.52 23.73
C ALA A 68 -18.75 3.30 23.85
N ASP A 69 -18.91 4.39 23.10
CA ASP A 69 -20.09 5.25 23.16
C ASP A 69 -21.32 4.60 22.51
N TYR A 70 -21.10 3.77 21.48
CA TYR A 70 -22.17 3.13 20.70
C TYR A 70 -21.95 1.59 20.55
N PRO A 71 -21.96 0.80 21.63
CA PRO A 71 -21.57 -0.61 21.61
C PRO A 71 -22.50 -1.49 20.75
N HIS A 72 -23.74 -1.05 20.49
CA HIS A 72 -24.70 -1.79 19.66
C HIS A 72 -24.73 -1.33 18.20
N ARG A 73 -23.95 -0.30 17.85
CA ARG A 73 -23.89 0.22 16.48
C ARG A 73 -22.76 -0.48 15.72
N GLN A 74 -23.10 -1.11 14.60
CA GLN A 74 -22.10 -1.70 13.71
C GLN A 74 -21.08 -0.63 13.29
N LEU A 75 -19.79 -0.93 13.41
CA LEU A 75 -18.72 -0.10 12.88
C LEU A 75 -18.57 -0.36 11.39
N LEU A 76 -18.72 0.67 10.56
CA LEU A 76 -18.44 0.62 9.13
C LEU A 76 -16.98 1.04 8.91
N ASP A 77 -16.09 0.08 8.65
CA ASP A 77 -14.66 0.37 8.55
C ASP A 77 -14.19 0.44 7.09
N PHE A 78 -14.15 1.66 6.55
CA PHE A 78 -13.55 1.99 5.25
C PHE A 78 -12.09 2.47 5.37
N GLY A 79 -11.48 2.35 6.54
CA GLY A 79 -10.12 2.81 6.81
C GLY A 79 -9.04 1.76 6.55
N ILE A 80 -9.41 0.49 6.46
CA ILE A 80 -8.48 -0.63 6.31
C ILE A 80 -7.83 -0.60 4.92
N GLY A 81 -6.53 -0.85 4.85
CA GLY A 81 -5.75 -0.92 3.60
C GLY A 81 -5.21 -2.31 3.31
N GLU A 82 -5.91 -3.34 3.79
CA GLU A 82 -5.51 -4.75 3.69
C GLU A 82 -6.65 -5.55 3.07
N ASN A 83 -6.32 -6.50 2.19
CA ASN A 83 -7.30 -7.38 1.58
C ASN A 83 -8.01 -8.21 2.67
N ASP A 84 -9.29 -8.43 2.49
CA ASP A 84 -10.17 -9.16 3.42
C ASP A 84 -10.19 -10.67 3.20
N SER A 85 -9.50 -11.18 2.20
CA SER A 85 -9.44 -12.60 1.86
C SER A 85 -8.06 -13.20 2.13
N MET A 86 -8.05 -14.50 2.40
CA MET A 86 -6.80 -15.28 2.40
C MET A 86 -6.29 -15.49 0.97
N ALA A 87 -4.99 -15.73 0.84
CA ALA A 87 -4.39 -16.20 -0.41
C ALA A 87 -5.13 -17.43 -0.96
N ASP A 88 -5.12 -17.58 -2.28
CA ASP A 88 -5.78 -18.70 -2.96
C ASP A 88 -5.39 -20.06 -2.35
N ALA A 89 -6.34 -21.01 -2.34
CA ALA A 89 -6.14 -22.33 -1.74
C ALA A 89 -4.93 -23.06 -2.33
N LYS A 90 -4.74 -23.00 -3.65
CA LYS A 90 -3.60 -23.63 -4.34
C LYS A 90 -2.26 -23.09 -3.83
N VAL A 91 -2.19 -21.79 -3.56
CA VAL A 91 -0.97 -21.14 -3.03
C VAL A 91 -0.71 -21.57 -1.60
N ARG A 92 -1.76 -21.64 -0.76
CA ARG A 92 -1.66 -22.10 0.62
C ARG A 92 -1.26 -23.58 0.73
N GLU A 93 -1.81 -24.43 -0.12
CA GLU A 93 -1.46 -25.85 -0.21
C GLU A 93 -0.02 -26.03 -0.70
N ALA A 94 0.41 -25.20 -1.67
CA ALA A 94 1.80 -25.20 -2.11
C ALA A 94 2.74 -24.81 -0.95
N LEU A 95 2.40 -23.81 -0.14
CA LEU A 95 3.20 -23.43 1.02
C LEU A 95 3.36 -24.62 2.00
N ALA A 96 2.28 -25.32 2.29
CA ALA A 96 2.32 -26.48 3.19
C ALA A 96 3.28 -27.56 2.66
N ARG A 97 3.21 -27.88 1.36
CA ARG A 97 4.13 -28.85 0.72
C ARG A 97 5.58 -28.37 0.71
N GLU A 98 5.78 -27.09 0.38
CA GLU A 98 7.14 -26.54 0.29
C GLU A 98 7.80 -26.35 1.66
N ALA A 99 7.02 -26.16 2.72
CA ALA A 99 7.54 -26.03 4.08
C ALA A 99 8.19 -27.35 4.58
N ASP A 100 7.74 -28.49 4.10
CA ASP A 100 8.27 -29.81 4.46
C ASP A 100 9.51 -30.20 3.63
N ARG A 101 9.92 -29.39 2.65
CA ARG A 101 11.03 -29.71 1.76
C ARG A 101 12.37 -29.26 2.34
N PRO A 102 13.36 -30.16 2.47
CA PRO A 102 14.68 -29.82 3.02
C PRO A 102 15.42 -28.73 2.23
N GLU A 103 15.16 -28.61 0.92
CA GLU A 103 15.79 -27.61 0.04
C GLU A 103 15.42 -26.17 0.44
N ASN A 104 14.34 -25.99 1.17
CA ASN A 104 13.87 -24.67 1.62
C ASN A 104 14.47 -24.24 2.98
N ARG A 105 15.30 -25.08 3.64
CA ARG A 105 15.84 -24.76 4.97
C ARG A 105 16.92 -23.68 4.98
N GLY A 106 17.57 -23.44 3.83
CA GLY A 106 18.71 -22.54 3.72
C GLY A 106 18.32 -21.09 3.45
N TYR A 107 19.32 -20.23 3.47
CA TYR A 107 19.18 -18.84 3.03
C TYR A 107 18.85 -18.78 1.54
N MET A 108 18.01 -17.82 1.16
CA MET A 108 17.57 -17.63 -0.23
C MET A 108 18.02 -16.27 -0.80
N ASP A 109 18.81 -15.53 -0.08
CA ASP A 109 19.42 -14.24 -0.42
C ASP A 109 18.58 -13.38 -1.38
N ASN A 110 18.94 -13.37 -2.66
CA ASN A 110 18.28 -12.61 -3.72
C ASN A 110 17.17 -13.38 -4.45
N GLY A 111 16.70 -14.45 -3.87
CA GLY A 111 15.62 -15.31 -4.38
C GLY A 111 16.10 -16.44 -5.29
N PRO A 112 15.45 -17.61 -5.21
CA PRO A 112 15.82 -18.79 -5.99
C PRO A 112 15.50 -18.61 -7.47
N ALA A 113 16.25 -19.30 -8.33
CA ALA A 113 16.15 -19.16 -9.79
C ALA A 113 14.76 -19.50 -10.32
N ASP A 114 14.08 -20.50 -9.75
CA ASP A 114 12.72 -20.90 -10.12
C ASP A 114 11.70 -19.79 -9.88
N PHE A 115 11.80 -19.05 -8.77
CA PHE A 115 10.96 -17.87 -8.50
C PHE A 115 11.22 -16.75 -9.51
N LYS A 116 12.49 -16.41 -9.78
CA LYS A 116 12.86 -15.37 -10.75
C LYS A 116 12.35 -15.70 -12.16
N GLN A 117 12.46 -16.98 -12.57
CA GLN A 117 11.92 -17.46 -13.84
C GLN A 117 10.38 -17.35 -13.88
N ALA A 118 9.69 -17.66 -12.78
CA ALA A 118 8.24 -17.49 -12.70
C ALA A 118 7.84 -16.02 -12.81
N VAL A 119 8.60 -15.11 -12.19
CA VAL A 119 8.42 -13.66 -12.34
C VAL A 119 8.61 -13.24 -13.80
N ALA A 120 9.66 -13.71 -14.49
CA ALA A 120 9.89 -13.39 -15.91
C ALA A 120 8.71 -13.86 -16.78
N ARG A 121 8.24 -15.09 -16.60
CA ARG A 121 7.03 -15.59 -17.29
C ARG A 121 5.79 -14.75 -17.00
N PHE A 122 5.61 -14.33 -15.75
CA PHE A 122 4.49 -13.48 -15.34
C PHE A 122 4.56 -12.11 -16.03
N MET A 123 5.73 -11.46 -16.03
CA MET A 123 5.93 -10.15 -16.66
C MET A 123 5.71 -10.22 -18.17
N HIS A 124 6.19 -11.27 -18.81
CA HIS A 124 5.92 -11.51 -20.24
C HIS A 124 4.41 -11.69 -20.50
N ARG A 125 3.76 -12.61 -19.79
CA ARG A 125 2.34 -12.93 -20.00
C ARG A 125 1.42 -11.74 -19.70
N GLN A 126 1.68 -11.02 -18.61
CA GLN A 126 0.79 -9.96 -18.11
C GLN A 126 1.03 -8.62 -18.81
N PHE A 127 2.27 -8.33 -19.17
CA PHE A 127 2.69 -7.01 -19.66
C PHE A 127 3.46 -7.06 -20.98
N ALA A 128 3.68 -8.21 -21.57
CA ALA A 128 4.58 -8.37 -22.73
C ALA A 128 5.98 -7.76 -22.52
N VAL A 129 6.49 -7.83 -21.27
CA VAL A 129 7.83 -7.35 -20.90
C VAL A 129 8.78 -8.53 -20.80
N GLU A 130 9.81 -8.52 -21.65
CA GLU A 130 10.87 -9.52 -21.62
C GLU A 130 11.95 -9.14 -20.60
N LEU A 131 12.27 -10.07 -19.68
CA LEU A 131 13.27 -9.88 -18.63
C LEU A 131 14.20 -11.08 -18.56
N ASP A 132 15.48 -10.81 -18.46
CA ASP A 132 16.45 -11.82 -18.03
C ASP A 132 16.28 -12.09 -16.53
N ALA A 133 15.83 -13.30 -16.21
CA ALA A 133 15.58 -13.72 -14.84
C ALA A 133 16.84 -13.67 -13.95
N THR A 134 18.03 -13.72 -14.53
CA THR A 134 19.30 -13.74 -13.79
C THR A 134 19.73 -12.34 -13.37
N THR A 135 19.61 -11.35 -14.26
CA THR A 135 20.20 -10.02 -14.11
C THR A 135 19.18 -8.92 -13.89
N GLN A 136 17.94 -9.10 -14.33
CA GLN A 136 16.91 -8.06 -14.34
C GLN A 136 15.78 -8.27 -13.32
N ILE A 137 15.88 -9.29 -12.46
CA ILE A 137 14.89 -9.60 -11.43
C ILE A 137 15.58 -9.91 -10.11
N ASN A 138 15.11 -9.26 -9.03
CA ASN A 138 15.51 -9.60 -7.68
C ASN A 138 14.28 -9.70 -6.76
N HIS A 139 14.28 -10.71 -5.88
CA HIS A 139 13.27 -10.88 -4.85
C HIS A 139 13.36 -9.77 -3.79
N CYS A 140 12.21 -9.40 -3.21
CA CYS A 140 12.18 -8.58 -2.01
C CYS A 140 11.10 -9.05 -1.02
N ILE A 141 11.30 -8.78 0.27
CA ILE A 141 10.38 -9.12 1.36
C ILE A 141 9.20 -8.13 1.36
N GLY A 142 8.43 -8.14 0.25
CA GLY A 142 7.40 -7.18 -0.10
C GLY A 142 7.97 -5.85 -0.60
N SER A 143 7.18 -5.10 -1.37
CA SER A 143 7.62 -3.84 -1.99
C SER A 143 8.11 -2.79 -0.99
N LYS A 144 7.62 -2.81 0.25
CA LYS A 144 8.05 -1.85 1.30
C LYS A 144 9.55 -1.93 1.56
N THR A 145 10.13 -3.13 1.66
CA THR A 145 11.57 -3.30 1.91
C THR A 145 12.41 -2.83 0.71
N ALA A 146 11.96 -3.11 -0.52
CA ALA A 146 12.64 -2.60 -1.71
C ALA A 146 12.64 -1.06 -1.74
N LEU A 147 11.48 -0.43 -1.49
CA LEU A 147 11.37 1.04 -1.41
C LEU A 147 12.19 1.66 -0.27
N SER A 148 12.50 0.89 0.77
CA SER A 148 13.38 1.35 1.87
C SER A 148 14.86 1.21 1.55
N MET A 149 15.25 0.24 0.72
CA MET A 149 16.63 -0.04 0.35
C MET A 149 17.11 0.75 -0.88
N LEU A 150 16.25 0.99 -1.88
CA LEU A 150 16.60 1.69 -3.10
C LEU A 150 17.24 3.08 -2.87
N PRO A 151 16.83 3.91 -1.88
CA PRO A 151 17.54 5.15 -1.59
C PRO A 151 19.02 4.96 -1.23
N ALA A 152 19.39 3.85 -0.59
CA ALA A 152 20.80 3.56 -0.28
C ALA A 152 21.67 3.38 -1.53
N CYS A 153 21.05 3.02 -2.66
CA CYS A 153 21.79 2.83 -3.92
C CYS A 153 22.16 4.16 -4.60
N PHE A 154 21.42 5.25 -4.32
CA PHE A 154 21.48 6.47 -5.16
C PHE A 154 21.63 7.76 -4.38
N ILE A 155 21.31 7.81 -3.08
CA ILE A 155 21.19 9.05 -2.32
C ILE A 155 22.40 9.26 -1.42
N ASN A 156 23.10 10.37 -1.65
CA ASN A 156 24.10 10.93 -0.76
C ASN A 156 23.54 12.15 -0.01
N PRO A 157 24.22 12.64 1.03
CA PRO A 157 23.85 13.91 1.66
C PRO A 157 23.76 15.06 0.66
N GLY A 158 22.61 15.75 0.65
CA GLY A 158 22.32 16.85 -0.26
C GLY A 158 21.61 16.47 -1.57
N ASP A 159 21.56 15.19 -1.92
CA ASP A 159 20.79 14.71 -3.06
C ASP A 159 19.27 14.78 -2.80
N ILE A 160 18.49 14.77 -3.88
CA ILE A 160 17.03 14.84 -3.82
C ILE A 160 16.38 13.56 -4.37
N THR A 161 15.40 13.05 -3.61
CA THR A 161 14.37 12.17 -4.14
C THR A 161 13.09 12.96 -4.40
N MET A 162 12.59 12.96 -5.62
CA MET A 162 11.25 13.46 -5.94
C MET A 162 10.22 12.38 -5.66
N MET A 163 9.09 12.74 -5.04
CA MET A 163 7.99 11.83 -4.73
C MET A 163 6.64 12.48 -4.95
N THR A 164 5.69 11.72 -5.45
CA THR A 164 4.30 12.14 -5.56
C THR A 164 3.60 12.21 -4.19
N VAL A 165 2.77 13.23 -3.99
CA VAL A 165 1.99 13.44 -2.76
C VAL A 165 0.55 13.80 -3.14
N PRO A 166 -0.47 13.05 -2.65
CA PRO A 166 -0.38 11.93 -1.72
C PRO A 166 0.30 10.70 -2.32
N GLY A 167 0.94 9.90 -1.46
CA GLY A 167 1.66 8.70 -1.87
C GLY A 167 2.23 7.91 -0.69
N TYR A 168 2.95 6.86 -0.99
CA TYR A 168 3.54 5.99 0.02
C TYR A 168 4.91 6.52 0.48
N PRO A 169 5.10 6.86 1.78
CA PRO A 169 6.20 7.72 2.21
C PRO A 169 7.57 7.03 2.40
N VAL A 170 7.65 5.71 2.25
CA VAL A 170 8.81 4.92 2.71
C VAL A 170 10.12 5.34 2.07
N ALA A 171 10.17 5.47 0.74
CA ALA A 171 11.41 5.87 0.06
C ALA A 171 11.88 7.26 0.52
N GLY A 172 10.96 8.21 0.73
CA GLY A 172 11.30 9.54 1.24
C GLY A 172 11.83 9.53 2.68
N THR A 173 11.29 8.64 3.53
CA THR A 173 11.82 8.46 4.89
C THR A 173 13.27 7.98 4.84
N HIS A 174 13.55 6.98 4.02
CA HIS A 174 14.92 6.45 3.88
C HIS A 174 15.86 7.41 3.15
N THR A 175 15.37 8.21 2.19
CA THR A 175 16.13 9.33 1.62
C THR A 175 16.69 10.23 2.72
N ARG A 176 15.85 10.63 3.68
CA ARG A 176 16.30 11.47 4.82
C ARG A 176 17.30 10.74 5.73
N TYR A 177 17.16 9.43 5.89
CA TYR A 177 18.12 8.63 6.69
C TYR A 177 19.53 8.67 6.09
N TYR A 178 19.64 8.84 4.77
CA TYR A 178 20.92 8.99 4.06
C TYR A 178 21.35 10.45 3.85
N GLY A 179 20.68 11.40 4.53
CA GLY A 179 21.03 12.83 4.46
C GLY A 179 20.51 13.55 3.21
N GLY A 180 19.71 12.88 2.40
CA GLY A 180 19.05 13.47 1.24
C GLY A 180 17.78 14.24 1.60
N ALA A 181 17.29 15.06 0.67
CA ALA A 181 16.03 15.80 0.76
C ALA A 181 14.92 15.14 -0.07
N VAL A 182 13.67 15.39 0.33
CA VAL A 182 12.49 14.96 -0.42
C VAL A 182 11.81 16.15 -1.04
N TYR A 183 11.75 16.20 -2.36
CA TYR A 183 10.93 17.15 -3.10
C TYR A 183 9.55 16.55 -3.38
N ARG A 184 8.50 17.23 -2.92
CA ARG A 184 7.12 16.75 -3.03
C ARG A 184 6.47 17.25 -4.31
N LEU A 185 5.95 16.34 -5.11
CA LEU A 185 5.20 16.59 -6.33
C LEU A 185 3.69 16.42 -6.04
N PRO A 186 2.91 17.51 -5.88
CA PRO A 186 1.49 17.41 -5.56
C PRO A 186 0.69 16.77 -6.70
N LEU A 187 -0.15 15.80 -6.36
CA LEU A 187 -1.14 15.19 -7.25
C LEU A 187 -2.49 15.88 -7.04
N LEU A 188 -2.77 16.90 -7.84
CA LEU A 188 -3.99 17.68 -7.76
C LEU A 188 -5.05 17.14 -8.72
N GLN A 189 -6.31 17.24 -8.32
CA GLN A 189 -7.45 16.82 -9.15
C GLN A 189 -7.51 17.57 -10.47
N GLU A 190 -7.18 18.87 -10.47
CA GLU A 190 -7.13 19.73 -11.66
C GLU A 190 -6.10 19.27 -12.71
N ASN A 191 -5.05 18.55 -12.27
CA ASN A 191 -4.04 17.93 -13.14
C ASN A 191 -4.30 16.43 -13.35
N GLY A 192 -5.52 15.94 -13.08
CA GLY A 192 -5.85 14.52 -13.20
C GLY A 192 -5.01 13.61 -12.29
N PHE A 193 -4.50 14.12 -11.17
CA PHE A 193 -3.60 13.42 -10.25
C PHE A 193 -2.26 13.00 -10.89
N TYR A 194 -1.77 13.78 -11.86
CA TYR A 194 -0.39 13.71 -12.35
C TYR A 194 0.43 14.89 -11.80
N PRO A 195 1.75 14.68 -11.55
CA PRO A 195 2.62 15.76 -11.12
C PRO A 195 2.83 16.79 -12.25
N ASP A 196 2.91 18.06 -11.90
CA ASP A 196 3.27 19.14 -12.82
C ASP A 196 4.78 19.40 -12.76
N PHE A 197 5.55 18.74 -13.61
CA PHE A 197 7.00 18.86 -13.68
C PHE A 197 7.50 20.25 -14.10
N ARG A 198 6.66 21.10 -14.70
CA ARG A 198 7.01 22.49 -15.09
C ARG A 198 7.26 23.39 -13.87
N LYS A 199 6.80 22.98 -12.70
CA LYS A 199 7.00 23.68 -11.42
C LYS A 199 8.31 23.33 -10.74
N VAL A 200 9.05 22.35 -11.25
CA VAL A 200 10.33 21.93 -10.69
C VAL A 200 11.42 22.87 -11.17
N THR A 201 12.17 23.47 -10.24
CA THR A 201 13.22 24.43 -10.54
C THR A 201 14.52 23.74 -10.96
N ALA A 202 15.41 24.48 -11.65
CA ALA A 202 16.66 23.92 -12.17
C ALA A 202 17.57 23.36 -11.07
N ASP A 203 17.63 24.02 -9.91
CA ASP A 203 18.42 23.57 -8.74
C ASP A 203 17.88 22.27 -8.13
N VAL A 204 16.58 22.01 -8.22
CA VAL A 204 15.98 20.73 -7.82
C VAL A 204 16.33 19.63 -8.80
N TRP A 205 16.22 19.91 -10.12
CA TRP A 205 16.61 18.94 -11.15
C TRP A 205 18.06 18.51 -11.02
N GLU A 206 18.98 19.45 -10.85
CA GLU A 206 20.43 19.20 -10.70
C GLU A 206 20.76 18.23 -9.54
N LYS A 207 20.02 18.34 -8.43
CA LYS A 207 20.23 17.52 -7.23
C LYS A 207 19.40 16.23 -7.22
N THR A 208 18.48 16.08 -8.17
CA THR A 208 17.60 14.90 -8.20
C THR A 208 18.37 13.67 -8.68
N LYS A 209 18.33 12.60 -7.87
CA LYS A 209 18.91 11.30 -8.19
C LYS A 209 17.88 10.21 -8.36
N MET A 210 16.67 10.41 -7.79
CA MET A 210 15.62 9.40 -7.87
C MET A 210 14.24 10.08 -7.94
N LEU A 211 13.39 9.58 -8.83
CA LEU A 211 11.96 9.88 -8.87
C LEU A 211 11.18 8.62 -8.50
N VAL A 212 10.36 8.68 -7.46
CA VAL A 212 9.48 7.60 -7.05
C VAL A 212 8.06 7.90 -7.47
N LEU A 213 7.51 7.05 -8.31
CA LEU A 213 6.13 7.07 -8.77
C LEU A 213 5.35 5.91 -8.13
N ASN A 214 4.05 6.05 -8.06
CA ASN A 214 3.15 4.98 -7.64
C ASN A 214 1.87 5.04 -8.48
N TYR A 215 1.76 4.17 -9.49
CA TYR A 215 0.58 4.05 -10.35
C TYR A 215 0.24 2.56 -10.58
N PRO A 216 -1.02 2.14 -10.39
CA PRO A 216 -2.15 2.91 -9.86
C PRO A 216 -1.84 3.53 -8.50
N ASN A 217 -2.14 4.83 -8.36
CA ASN A 217 -1.73 5.58 -7.17
C ASN A 217 -2.58 5.21 -5.94
N SER A 218 -1.92 5.04 -4.83
CA SER A 218 -2.55 5.00 -3.51
C SER A 218 -2.31 6.35 -2.81
N PRO A 219 -3.36 7.16 -2.53
CA PRO A 219 -4.76 6.75 -2.45
C PRO A 219 -5.66 7.18 -3.61
N THR A 220 -5.17 7.93 -4.62
CA THR A 220 -6.05 8.59 -5.61
C THR A 220 -6.74 7.62 -6.56
N GLY A 221 -6.18 6.42 -6.75
CA GLY A 221 -6.67 5.44 -7.72
C GLY A 221 -6.41 5.80 -9.18
N GLN A 222 -5.62 6.86 -9.44
CA GLN A 222 -5.23 7.22 -10.80
C GLN A 222 -4.25 6.20 -11.37
N VAL A 223 -4.41 5.87 -12.65
CA VAL A 223 -3.53 5.00 -13.44
C VAL A 223 -2.61 5.83 -14.31
N ALA A 224 -1.43 5.31 -14.63
CA ALA A 224 -0.54 5.96 -15.58
C ALA A 224 -1.00 5.78 -17.03
N THR A 225 -0.62 6.71 -17.90
CA THR A 225 -0.73 6.59 -19.36
C THR A 225 0.64 6.36 -19.99
N ARG A 226 0.67 5.89 -21.24
CA ARG A 226 1.94 5.77 -21.99
C ARG A 226 2.61 7.12 -22.15
N ASP A 227 1.85 8.16 -22.49
CA ASP A 227 2.36 9.52 -22.68
C ASP A 227 3.00 10.06 -21.40
N PHE A 228 2.36 9.83 -20.25
CA PHE A 228 2.94 10.21 -18.96
C PHE A 228 4.26 9.49 -18.68
N TYR A 229 4.32 8.18 -18.90
CA TYR A 229 5.58 7.44 -18.71
C TYR A 229 6.64 7.84 -19.74
N THR A 230 6.27 8.15 -20.99
CA THR A 230 7.19 8.68 -21.99
C THR A 230 7.81 10.00 -21.54
N GLN A 231 6.99 10.95 -21.07
CA GLN A 231 7.48 12.21 -20.49
C GLN A 231 8.45 11.97 -19.33
N VAL A 232 8.14 11.06 -18.43
CA VAL A 232 9.00 10.72 -17.28
C VAL A 232 10.35 10.15 -17.75
N ILE A 233 10.35 9.29 -18.76
CA ILE A 233 11.57 8.69 -19.33
C ILE A 233 12.44 9.77 -19.99
N GLU A 234 11.84 10.68 -20.73
CA GLU A 234 12.55 11.80 -21.35
C GLU A 234 13.22 12.69 -20.30
N LEU A 235 12.47 13.09 -19.26
CA LEU A 235 13.01 13.85 -18.13
C LEU A 235 14.13 13.11 -17.40
N ALA A 236 13.98 11.79 -17.21
CA ALA A 236 15.00 10.98 -16.56
C ALA A 236 16.30 10.93 -17.35
N LYS A 237 16.22 10.87 -18.69
CA LYS A 237 17.39 10.93 -19.58
C LYS A 237 18.03 12.32 -19.60
N GLU A 238 17.22 13.36 -19.65
CA GLU A 238 17.66 14.77 -19.68
C GLU A 238 18.39 15.15 -18.37
N HIS A 239 17.78 14.83 -17.23
CA HIS A 239 18.27 15.25 -15.90
C HIS A 239 19.07 14.17 -15.15
N GLN A 240 19.27 12.99 -15.74
CA GLN A 240 20.09 11.90 -15.23
C GLN A 240 19.70 11.39 -13.84
N PHE A 241 18.42 11.04 -13.66
CA PHE A 241 17.92 10.40 -12.43
C PHE A 241 17.30 9.02 -12.70
N VAL A 242 17.19 8.23 -11.65
CA VAL A 242 16.56 6.89 -11.69
C VAL A 242 15.07 6.99 -11.43
N VAL A 243 14.27 6.28 -12.22
CA VAL A 243 12.84 6.12 -11.99
C VAL A 243 12.56 4.82 -11.22
N VAL A 244 11.82 4.94 -10.11
CA VAL A 244 11.30 3.81 -9.34
C VAL A 244 9.79 3.86 -9.41
N GLN A 245 9.17 2.94 -10.15
CA GLN A 245 7.72 2.80 -10.20
C GLN A 245 7.27 1.76 -9.15
N ASP A 246 6.57 2.21 -8.10
CA ASP A 246 5.87 1.31 -7.18
C ASP A 246 4.59 0.79 -7.83
N ALA A 247 4.65 -0.45 -8.30
CA ALA A 247 3.60 -1.15 -9.01
C ALA A 247 2.73 -2.05 -8.10
N ALA A 248 2.72 -1.81 -6.78
CA ALA A 248 2.03 -2.69 -5.82
C ALA A 248 0.52 -2.84 -6.11
N HIS A 249 -0.12 -1.87 -6.76
CA HIS A 249 -1.53 -1.90 -7.12
C HIS A 249 -1.80 -2.20 -8.60
N ILE A 250 -0.78 -2.50 -9.40
CA ILE A 250 -0.89 -2.59 -10.87
C ILE A 250 -1.96 -3.60 -11.34
N LEU A 251 -2.11 -4.72 -10.65
CA LEU A 251 -3.10 -5.75 -10.98
C LEU A 251 -4.54 -5.36 -10.61
N LEU A 252 -4.72 -4.26 -9.88
CA LEU A 252 -6.01 -3.67 -9.55
C LEU A 252 -6.33 -2.49 -10.48
N THR A 253 -6.03 -2.59 -11.75
CA THR A 253 -6.42 -1.64 -12.80
C THR A 253 -7.78 -2.05 -13.37
N PHE A 254 -8.75 -1.09 -13.49
CA PHE A 254 -10.15 -1.41 -13.78
C PHE A 254 -10.65 -0.90 -15.13
N ARG A 255 -10.10 0.19 -15.67
CA ARG A 255 -10.58 0.79 -16.93
C ARG A 255 -9.97 0.13 -18.15
N ASP A 256 -8.63 -0.03 -18.10
CA ASP A 256 -7.82 -0.51 -19.22
C ASP A 256 -7.03 -1.75 -18.76
N GLU A 257 -6.27 -2.34 -19.68
CA GLU A 257 -5.29 -3.34 -19.29
C GLU A 257 -4.19 -2.67 -18.43
N PRO A 258 -3.67 -3.38 -17.40
CA PRO A 258 -2.59 -2.86 -16.57
C PRO A 258 -1.38 -2.46 -17.41
N LEU A 259 -0.89 -1.23 -17.25
CA LEU A 259 0.28 -0.71 -17.96
C LEU A 259 1.51 -0.77 -17.04
N SER A 260 2.49 -1.60 -17.41
CA SER A 260 3.82 -1.58 -16.79
C SER A 260 4.63 -0.39 -17.32
N PHE A 261 5.38 0.27 -16.45
CA PHE A 261 6.36 1.29 -16.85
C PHE A 261 7.37 0.70 -17.85
N LEU A 262 7.78 -0.56 -17.63
CA LEU A 262 8.76 -1.26 -18.47
C LEU A 262 8.26 -1.60 -19.88
N GLN A 263 6.95 -1.46 -20.16
CA GLN A 263 6.39 -1.59 -21.52
C GLN A 263 6.67 -0.36 -22.39
N VAL A 264 7.10 0.76 -21.77
CA VAL A 264 7.31 2.00 -22.51
C VAL A 264 8.75 2.05 -23.01
N PRO A 265 9.00 2.33 -24.30
CA PRO A 265 10.35 2.37 -24.86
C PRO A 265 11.27 3.32 -24.09
N GLY A 266 12.44 2.82 -23.73
CA GLY A 266 13.43 3.58 -22.95
C GLY A 266 13.29 3.44 -21.43
N ALA A 267 12.22 2.86 -20.91
CA ALA A 267 12.06 2.63 -19.47
C ALA A 267 13.18 1.78 -18.86
N MET A 268 13.58 0.72 -19.57
CA MET A 268 14.70 -0.15 -19.18
C MET A 268 16.05 0.58 -19.07
N ASP A 269 16.20 1.74 -19.74
CA ASP A 269 17.45 2.51 -19.67
C ASP A 269 17.55 3.30 -18.37
N VAL A 270 16.40 3.68 -17.77
CA VAL A 270 16.36 4.67 -16.70
C VAL A 270 15.74 4.19 -15.38
N GLY A 271 15.14 2.99 -15.32
CA GLY A 271 14.40 2.66 -14.11
C GLY A 271 14.09 1.20 -13.85
N VAL A 272 13.34 1.02 -12.76
CA VAL A 272 12.84 -0.27 -12.29
C VAL A 272 11.39 -0.16 -11.83
N GLU A 273 10.69 -1.30 -11.86
CA GLU A 273 9.42 -1.49 -11.18
C GLU A 273 9.59 -2.32 -9.91
N VAL A 274 8.83 -1.95 -8.88
CA VAL A 274 8.74 -2.68 -7.62
C VAL A 274 7.34 -3.29 -7.52
N HIS A 275 7.26 -4.59 -7.63
CA HIS A 275 6.02 -5.35 -7.59
C HIS A 275 5.76 -5.98 -6.22
N SER A 276 4.49 -6.28 -5.95
CA SER A 276 4.06 -6.93 -4.71
C SER A 276 2.92 -7.92 -4.98
N MET A 277 2.97 -9.07 -4.35
CA MET A 277 1.85 -10.01 -4.35
C MET A 277 0.80 -9.67 -3.28
N SER A 278 1.03 -8.62 -2.49
CA SER A 278 0.14 -8.25 -1.38
C SER A 278 -1.29 -7.95 -1.84
N LYS A 279 -1.47 -7.23 -2.97
CA LYS A 279 -2.77 -6.66 -3.35
C LYS A 279 -3.50 -7.49 -4.40
N GLY A 280 -2.79 -7.88 -5.46
CA GLY A 280 -3.36 -8.64 -6.57
C GLY A 280 -3.47 -10.15 -6.33
N PHE A 281 -2.93 -10.66 -5.20
CA PHE A 281 -2.92 -12.10 -4.88
C PHE A 281 -3.40 -12.41 -3.45
N ASP A 282 -3.95 -11.44 -2.74
CA ASP A 282 -4.38 -11.59 -1.33
C ASP A 282 -3.26 -12.13 -0.39
N MET A 283 -1.99 -11.78 -0.68
CA MET A 283 -0.80 -12.27 0.02
C MET A 283 -0.14 -11.19 0.89
N ILE A 284 -0.92 -10.37 1.60
CA ILE A 284 -0.40 -9.22 2.35
C ILE A 284 0.61 -9.64 3.42
N GLY A 285 0.22 -10.55 4.30
CA GLY A 285 1.05 -11.05 5.41
C GLY A 285 2.23 -11.92 4.98
N TRP A 286 2.23 -12.40 3.73
CA TRP A 286 3.28 -13.28 3.20
C TRP A 286 4.58 -12.53 2.91
N ARG A 287 4.52 -11.21 2.75
CA ARG A 287 5.66 -10.33 2.53
C ARG A 287 6.52 -10.72 1.32
N ILE A 288 5.93 -10.84 0.16
CA ILE A 288 6.63 -11.23 -1.07
C ILE A 288 6.40 -10.23 -2.21
N GLY A 289 7.46 -9.95 -2.95
CA GLY A 289 7.50 -9.08 -4.11
C GLY A 289 8.82 -9.20 -4.85
N TRP A 290 9.02 -8.35 -5.83
CA TRP A 290 10.26 -8.29 -6.60
C TRP A 290 10.54 -6.88 -7.13
N VAL A 291 11.81 -6.63 -7.41
CA VAL A 291 12.30 -5.48 -8.18
C VAL A 291 12.71 -6.00 -9.55
N CYS A 292 12.27 -5.34 -10.62
CA CYS A 292 12.69 -5.72 -11.97
C CYS A 292 12.88 -4.48 -12.88
N GLY A 293 13.72 -4.64 -13.91
CA GLY A 293 14.02 -3.59 -14.88
C GLY A 293 15.49 -3.51 -15.24
N ASN A 294 16.08 -2.29 -15.16
CA ASN A 294 17.49 -2.06 -15.51
C ASN A 294 18.42 -2.96 -14.70
N ALA A 295 19.25 -3.76 -15.37
CA ALA A 295 20.12 -4.75 -14.72
C ALA A 295 21.13 -4.13 -13.74
N LYS A 296 21.64 -2.92 -14.00
CA LYS A 296 22.58 -2.24 -13.08
C LYS A 296 21.88 -1.75 -11.82
N ILE A 297 20.64 -1.29 -11.93
CA ILE A 297 19.85 -0.88 -10.77
C ILE A 297 19.47 -2.11 -9.93
N VAL A 298 19.08 -3.21 -10.58
CA VAL A 298 18.77 -4.48 -9.92
C VAL A 298 20.02 -5.03 -9.21
N GLN A 299 21.22 -4.93 -9.82
CA GLN A 299 22.46 -5.34 -9.18
C GLN A 299 22.79 -4.46 -7.95
N ALA A 300 22.69 -3.13 -8.08
CA ALA A 300 22.92 -2.22 -6.93
C ALA A 300 21.93 -2.49 -5.77
N PHE A 301 20.67 -2.76 -6.09
CA PHE A 301 19.68 -3.18 -5.11
C PHE A 301 20.07 -4.51 -4.45
N SER A 302 20.58 -5.49 -5.22
CA SER A 302 21.08 -6.77 -4.73
C SER A 302 22.19 -6.59 -3.71
N ASP A 303 23.19 -5.74 -4.03
CA ASP A 303 24.33 -5.47 -3.15
C ASP A 303 23.93 -4.83 -1.83
N VAL A 304 22.96 -3.91 -1.86
CA VAL A 304 22.37 -3.32 -0.64
C VAL A 304 21.60 -4.36 0.14
N LYS A 305 20.78 -5.15 -0.53
CA LYS A 305 19.94 -6.18 0.09
C LYS A 305 20.78 -7.28 0.78
N ASP A 306 21.86 -7.71 0.20
CA ASP A 306 22.78 -8.71 0.77
C ASP A 306 23.38 -8.27 2.12
N ASN A 307 23.38 -6.94 2.39
CA ASN A 307 23.79 -6.36 3.67
C ASN A 307 22.62 -5.99 4.60
N CYS A 308 21.37 -6.24 4.19
CA CYS A 308 20.16 -5.91 4.95
C CYS A 308 19.39 -7.14 5.42
N ASP A 309 19.34 -8.18 4.60
CA ASP A 309 18.63 -9.43 4.90
C ASP A 309 19.32 -10.63 4.21
N SER A 310 19.01 -11.84 4.64
CA SER A 310 19.50 -13.09 4.04
C SER A 310 18.40 -13.78 3.20
N GLY A 311 17.48 -12.99 2.67
CA GLY A 311 16.35 -13.47 1.89
C GLY A 311 15.17 -13.92 2.75
N GLN A 312 14.17 -14.42 2.08
CA GLN A 312 12.93 -14.91 2.68
C GLN A 312 12.88 -16.42 2.61
N PHE A 313 12.21 -17.06 3.55
CA PHE A 313 11.98 -18.51 3.55
C PHE A 313 11.57 -19.02 2.16
N GLY A 314 12.33 -20.01 1.64
CA GLY A 314 12.16 -20.52 0.28
C GLY A 314 10.78 -21.05 -0.03
N ALA A 315 10.12 -21.65 0.97
CA ALA A 315 8.78 -22.18 0.79
C ALA A 315 7.74 -21.11 0.42
N ILE A 316 7.86 -19.88 0.96
CA ILE A 316 6.98 -18.76 0.60
C ILE A 316 7.20 -18.38 -0.87
N GLN A 317 8.44 -18.30 -1.31
CA GLN A 317 8.78 -17.90 -2.67
C GLN A 317 8.33 -18.96 -3.69
N ARG A 318 8.50 -20.25 -3.39
CA ARG A 318 8.03 -21.34 -4.25
C ARG A 318 6.52 -21.49 -4.26
N ALA A 319 5.84 -21.29 -3.15
CA ALA A 319 4.38 -21.23 -3.11
C ALA A 319 3.83 -20.07 -3.95
N ALA A 320 4.51 -18.93 -3.96
CA ALA A 320 4.13 -17.77 -4.76
C ALA A 320 4.16 -18.06 -6.28
N ILE A 321 4.98 -18.98 -6.75
CA ILE A 321 5.02 -19.42 -8.15
C ILE A 321 3.64 -19.90 -8.59
N GLN A 322 2.90 -20.61 -7.74
CA GLN A 322 1.52 -21.06 -8.05
C GLN A 322 0.57 -19.88 -8.29
N GLY A 323 0.76 -18.79 -7.54
CA GLY A 323 -0.01 -17.57 -7.77
C GLY A 323 0.39 -16.87 -9.07
N LEU A 324 1.68 -16.74 -9.31
CA LEU A 324 2.21 -16.09 -10.53
C LEU A 324 1.79 -16.84 -11.79
N ASP A 325 1.74 -18.16 -11.77
CA ASP A 325 1.39 -18.98 -12.93
C ASP A 325 -0.15 -19.12 -13.14
N ASP A 326 -1.00 -18.68 -12.20
CA ASP A 326 -2.47 -18.71 -12.33
C ASP A 326 -3.05 -17.29 -12.59
N PRO A 327 -3.36 -16.92 -13.85
CA PRO A 327 -3.92 -15.61 -14.18
C PRO A 327 -5.36 -15.42 -13.66
N GLY A 328 -6.02 -16.49 -13.25
CA GLY A 328 -7.38 -16.43 -12.68
C GLY A 328 -7.40 -15.77 -11.30
N ILE A 329 -6.31 -15.88 -10.52
CA ILE A 329 -6.26 -15.32 -9.16
C ILE A 329 -6.39 -13.78 -9.18
N PRO A 330 -5.51 -13.03 -9.85
CA PRO A 330 -5.61 -11.56 -9.88
C PRO A 330 -6.88 -11.09 -10.58
N THR A 331 -7.40 -11.84 -11.56
CA THR A 331 -8.65 -11.51 -12.25
C THR A 331 -9.84 -11.55 -11.29
N ARG A 332 -9.98 -12.58 -10.46
CA ARG A 332 -11.06 -12.67 -9.47
C ARG A 332 -10.99 -11.54 -8.43
N ILE A 333 -9.79 -11.22 -7.96
CA ILE A 333 -9.56 -10.17 -6.96
C ILE A 333 -9.89 -8.79 -7.56
N ARG A 334 -9.43 -8.52 -8.79
CA ARG A 334 -9.75 -7.29 -9.52
C ARG A 334 -11.26 -7.12 -9.71
N THR A 335 -11.97 -8.17 -10.14
CA THR A 335 -13.42 -8.15 -10.33
C THR A 335 -14.17 -7.86 -9.05
N LYS A 336 -13.78 -8.48 -7.93
CA LYS A 336 -14.35 -8.24 -6.60
C LYS A 336 -14.24 -6.77 -6.19
N TYR A 337 -13.03 -6.20 -6.25
CA TYR A 337 -12.82 -4.83 -5.78
C TYR A 337 -13.42 -3.78 -6.72
N ARG A 338 -13.44 -4.02 -8.04
CA ARG A 338 -14.17 -3.17 -8.99
C ARG A 338 -15.65 -3.10 -8.63
N ARG A 339 -16.31 -4.24 -8.46
CA ARG A 339 -17.73 -4.32 -8.07
C ARG A 339 -17.99 -3.53 -6.77
N ARG A 340 -17.16 -3.73 -5.75
CA ARG A 340 -17.29 -3.03 -4.46
C ARG A 340 -17.12 -1.52 -4.59
N LEU A 341 -16.20 -1.06 -5.43
CA LEU A 341 -16.04 0.37 -5.73
C LEU A 341 -17.27 0.94 -6.46
N GLU A 342 -17.84 0.21 -7.40
CA GLU A 342 -19.07 0.60 -8.11
C GLU A 342 -20.24 0.77 -7.11
N LYS A 343 -20.42 -0.17 -6.18
CA LYS A 343 -21.42 -0.10 -5.12
C LYS A 343 -21.17 1.10 -4.17
N LEU A 344 -19.94 1.29 -3.72
CA LEU A 344 -19.56 2.41 -2.83
C LEU A 344 -19.78 3.76 -3.50
N VAL A 345 -19.35 3.94 -4.74
CA VAL A 345 -19.54 5.17 -5.52
C VAL A 345 -21.04 5.48 -5.68
N SER A 346 -21.86 4.46 -5.99
CA SER A 346 -23.31 4.61 -6.09
C SER A 346 -23.93 5.09 -4.76
N ALA A 347 -23.50 4.49 -3.64
CA ALA A 347 -23.98 4.86 -2.30
C ALA A 347 -23.56 6.29 -1.92
N LEU A 348 -22.31 6.65 -2.13
CA LEU A 348 -21.80 7.99 -1.77
C LEU A 348 -22.42 9.10 -2.63
N ARG A 349 -22.69 8.86 -3.91
CA ARG A 349 -23.37 9.82 -4.80
C ARG A 349 -24.78 10.14 -4.29
N GLN A 350 -25.52 9.17 -3.76
CA GLN A 350 -26.82 9.39 -3.14
C GLN A 350 -26.74 10.32 -1.91
N CYS A 351 -25.55 10.42 -1.30
CA CYS A 351 -25.28 11.27 -0.14
C CYS A 351 -24.58 12.60 -0.51
N GLY A 352 -24.50 12.96 -1.80
CA GLY A 352 -23.99 14.24 -2.29
C GLY A 352 -22.51 14.25 -2.67
N PHE A 353 -21.76 13.16 -2.49
CA PHE A 353 -20.35 13.10 -2.92
C PHE A 353 -20.22 13.14 -4.44
N GLN A 354 -19.30 13.98 -4.92
CA GLN A 354 -18.93 14.06 -6.34
C GLN A 354 -17.75 13.15 -6.60
N CYS A 355 -18.00 11.86 -6.80
CA CYS A 355 -16.95 10.86 -6.99
C CYS A 355 -17.24 9.91 -8.15
N ASN A 356 -16.20 9.31 -8.71
CA ASN A 356 -16.28 8.32 -9.79
C ASN A 356 -15.49 7.08 -9.38
N VAL A 357 -15.81 5.94 -10.01
CA VAL A 357 -14.99 4.73 -9.89
C VAL A 357 -13.58 5.06 -10.37
N PRO A 358 -12.54 4.86 -9.54
CA PRO A 358 -11.17 5.16 -9.90
C PRO A 358 -10.66 4.25 -11.03
N GLY A 359 -9.54 4.62 -11.65
CA GLY A 359 -8.91 3.81 -12.69
C GLY A 359 -8.28 2.53 -12.14
N GLY A 360 -7.86 2.56 -10.86
CA GLY A 360 -7.23 1.40 -10.21
C GLY A 360 -7.20 1.53 -8.70
N SER A 361 -6.50 0.60 -8.02
CA SER A 361 -6.46 0.45 -6.56
C SER A 361 -7.82 0.02 -5.98
N TYR A 362 -7.88 -0.26 -4.69
CA TYR A 362 -9.14 -0.51 -3.98
C TYR A 362 -9.55 0.69 -3.08
N PHE A 363 -8.99 1.85 -3.37
CA PHE A 363 -9.30 3.08 -2.66
C PHE A 363 -10.14 4.02 -3.53
N LEU A 364 -11.15 4.60 -2.93
CA LEU A 364 -11.84 5.77 -3.46
C LEU A 364 -11.32 7.00 -2.73
N TYR A 365 -10.86 7.99 -3.49
CA TYR A 365 -10.35 9.25 -3.00
C TYR A 365 -11.24 10.38 -3.51
N THR A 366 -11.81 11.17 -2.59
CA THR A 366 -12.80 12.19 -2.93
C THR A 366 -12.70 13.39 -1.99
N ALA A 367 -13.18 14.56 -2.42
CA ALA A 367 -13.21 15.76 -1.59
C ALA A 367 -13.95 15.49 -0.27
N ALA A 368 -13.42 16.01 0.83
CA ALA A 368 -14.09 16.00 2.12
C ALA A 368 -15.23 17.03 2.14
N PRO A 369 -16.35 16.75 2.79
CA PRO A 369 -17.37 17.76 3.03
C PRO A 369 -16.82 18.86 3.95
N LYS A 370 -17.29 20.09 3.72
CA LYS A 370 -16.97 21.28 4.54
C LYS A 370 -17.87 21.41 5.77
N GLY A 371 -18.89 20.56 5.89
CA GLY A 371 -19.80 20.57 7.02
C GLY A 371 -21.09 19.82 6.77
N VAL A 372 -22.05 20.01 7.70
CA VAL A 372 -23.42 19.52 7.62
C VAL A 372 -24.39 20.69 7.68
N LYS A 373 -25.49 20.62 6.97
CA LYS A 373 -26.48 21.72 6.88
C LYS A 373 -27.07 22.05 8.25
N GLY A 374 -26.97 23.32 8.65
CA GLY A 374 -27.49 23.79 9.92
C GLY A 374 -26.71 23.34 11.16
N GLY A 375 -25.50 22.80 10.97
CA GLY A 375 -24.70 22.23 12.04
C GLY A 375 -23.21 22.62 11.97
N LEU A 376 -22.36 21.62 12.09
CA LEU A 376 -20.90 21.77 12.15
C LEU A 376 -20.28 22.12 10.80
N SER A 377 -19.26 22.99 10.82
CA SER A 377 -18.30 23.18 9.73
C SER A 377 -17.03 22.40 10.02
N PHE A 378 -16.41 21.86 8.99
CA PHE A 378 -15.13 21.16 9.07
C PHE A 378 -14.04 22.00 8.42
N ALA A 379 -12.97 22.28 9.15
CA ALA A 379 -11.83 23.04 8.62
C ALA A 379 -10.98 22.23 7.63
N ASN A 380 -10.97 20.91 7.75
CA ASN A 380 -10.17 19.98 6.94
C ASN A 380 -10.75 18.56 6.95
N ALA A 381 -10.11 17.64 6.19
CA ALA A 381 -10.55 16.25 6.12
C ALA A 381 -10.38 15.50 7.45
N GLU A 382 -9.43 15.89 8.30
CA GLU A 382 -9.24 15.27 9.61
C GLU A 382 -10.46 15.49 10.50
N GLU A 383 -10.97 16.73 10.58
CA GLU A 383 -12.18 17.05 11.37
C GLU A 383 -13.41 16.30 10.85
N ALA A 384 -13.61 16.28 9.52
CA ALA A 384 -14.69 15.50 8.92
C ALA A 384 -14.57 13.99 9.25
N SER A 385 -13.37 13.43 9.15
CA SER A 385 -13.11 12.02 9.47
C SER A 385 -13.39 11.72 10.95
N GLN A 386 -12.91 12.57 11.88
CA GLN A 386 -13.17 12.40 13.31
C GLN A 386 -14.67 12.42 13.61
N TYR A 387 -15.43 13.35 13.01
CA TYR A 387 -16.87 13.42 13.14
C TYR A 387 -17.57 12.14 12.64
N PHE A 388 -17.21 11.64 11.45
CA PHE A 388 -17.79 10.40 10.94
C PHE A 388 -17.48 9.19 11.84
N ILE A 389 -16.29 9.12 12.40
CA ILE A 389 -15.91 8.02 13.27
C ILE A 389 -16.67 8.09 14.60
N THR A 390 -16.62 9.24 15.29
CA THR A 390 -17.15 9.37 16.65
C THR A 390 -18.68 9.41 16.69
N GLU A 391 -19.33 10.12 15.77
CA GLU A 391 -20.80 10.30 15.82
C GLU A 391 -21.55 9.27 14.97
N HIS A 392 -20.91 8.76 13.90
CA HIS A 392 -21.59 7.86 12.95
C HIS A 392 -20.99 6.45 12.88
N SER A 393 -19.95 6.14 13.67
CA SER A 393 -19.23 4.86 13.67
C SER A 393 -18.80 4.43 12.26
N MET A 394 -18.31 5.42 11.47
CA MET A 394 -17.82 5.21 10.10
C MET A 394 -16.34 5.60 10.03
N VAL A 395 -15.46 4.61 9.88
CA VAL A 395 -14.01 4.85 9.79
C VAL A 395 -13.65 5.22 8.36
N ILE A 396 -13.17 6.44 8.15
CA ILE A 396 -12.73 6.97 6.86
C ILE A 396 -11.39 7.66 7.09
N VAL A 397 -10.42 7.49 6.20
CA VAL A 397 -9.06 8.05 6.41
C VAL A 397 -8.98 9.46 5.82
N PRO A 398 -8.61 10.47 6.63
CA PRO A 398 -8.43 11.83 6.14
C PRO A 398 -7.10 11.97 5.38
N TRP A 399 -7.08 12.88 4.41
CA TRP A 399 -5.90 13.19 3.61
C TRP A 399 -5.88 14.67 3.24
N ASP A 400 -5.03 15.43 3.95
CA ASP A 400 -4.89 16.88 3.81
C ASP A 400 -3.54 17.29 3.17
N ASP A 401 -2.79 16.33 2.60
CA ASP A 401 -1.46 16.57 2.04
C ASP A 401 -1.48 17.36 0.70
N ALA A 402 -2.56 17.21 -0.09
CA ALA A 402 -2.73 17.87 -1.37
C ALA A 402 -4.23 18.20 -1.62
N GLY A 403 -4.79 19.04 -0.76
CA GLY A 403 -6.23 19.32 -0.67
C GLY A 403 -6.90 18.51 0.43
N SER A 404 -8.12 18.92 0.80
CA SER A 404 -8.90 18.26 1.86
C SER A 404 -9.71 17.12 1.28
N CYS A 405 -9.25 15.88 1.45
CA CYS A 405 -9.84 14.68 0.86
C CYS A 405 -10.04 13.55 1.87
N LEU A 406 -10.99 12.69 1.56
CA LEU A 406 -11.26 11.45 2.29
C LEU A 406 -10.90 10.24 1.41
N ARG A 407 -10.27 9.24 2.01
CA ARG A 407 -10.01 7.95 1.40
C ARG A 407 -10.92 6.88 2.00
N PHE A 408 -11.71 6.26 1.17
CA PHE A 408 -12.50 5.07 1.49
C PHE A 408 -11.80 3.84 0.93
N SER A 409 -11.75 2.75 1.69
CA SER A 409 -11.27 1.45 1.22
C SER A 409 -12.44 0.49 1.04
N VAL A 410 -12.41 -0.32 -0.01
CA VAL A 410 -13.40 -1.37 -0.22
C VAL A 410 -12.90 -2.76 0.21
N THR A 411 -11.93 -2.78 1.11
CA THR A 411 -11.40 -4.00 1.74
C THR A 411 -12.15 -4.38 3.02
N TYR A 412 -13.36 -3.87 3.21
CA TYR A 412 -14.23 -4.25 4.32
C TYR A 412 -14.60 -5.74 4.23
N GLU A 413 -14.81 -6.35 5.39
CA GLU A 413 -15.29 -7.74 5.46
C GLU A 413 -16.76 -7.84 5.05
N ALA A 414 -17.05 -8.73 4.12
CA ALA A 414 -18.42 -9.12 3.74
C ALA A 414 -18.40 -10.57 3.26
N ALA A 415 -19.32 -11.37 3.79
CA ALA A 415 -19.39 -12.80 3.48
C ALA A 415 -19.75 -13.06 2.01
N ASP A 416 -20.63 -12.22 1.45
CA ASP A 416 -21.15 -12.33 0.09
C ASP A 416 -21.61 -10.96 -0.44
N GLU A 417 -22.16 -10.94 -1.66
CA GLU A 417 -22.66 -9.73 -2.29
C GLU A 417 -23.88 -9.13 -1.58
N ALA A 418 -24.71 -9.93 -0.94
CA ALA A 418 -25.86 -9.42 -0.16
C ALA A 418 -25.38 -8.67 1.08
N ALA A 419 -24.34 -9.16 1.75
CA ALA A 419 -23.69 -8.44 2.86
C ALA A 419 -23.03 -7.14 2.39
N GLU A 420 -22.43 -7.11 1.20
CA GLU A 420 -21.92 -5.87 0.59
C GLU A 420 -23.06 -4.85 0.38
N ASP A 421 -24.21 -5.30 -0.16
CA ASP A 421 -25.37 -4.43 -0.41
C ASP A 421 -25.97 -3.90 0.90
N ALA A 422 -26.07 -4.73 1.93
CA ALA A 422 -26.53 -4.31 3.25
C ALA A 422 -25.60 -3.26 3.87
N LEU A 423 -24.28 -3.41 3.72
CA LEU A 423 -23.31 -2.44 4.20
C LEU A 423 -23.43 -1.11 3.46
N MET A 424 -23.67 -1.13 2.15
CA MET A 424 -23.88 0.09 1.36
C MET A 424 -25.22 0.78 1.73
N ALA A 425 -26.29 0.02 1.94
CA ALA A 425 -27.57 0.55 2.40
C ALA A 425 -27.43 1.24 3.78
N GLU A 426 -26.71 0.63 4.71
CA GLU A 426 -26.43 1.23 6.02
C GLU A 426 -25.54 2.48 5.90
N THR A 427 -24.59 2.49 4.97
CA THR A 427 -23.78 3.68 4.66
C THR A 427 -24.65 4.85 4.20
N VAL A 428 -25.56 4.60 3.25
CA VAL A 428 -26.53 5.61 2.78
C VAL A 428 -27.41 6.10 3.93
N ARG A 429 -27.96 5.18 4.72
CA ARG A 429 -28.83 5.52 5.86
C ARG A 429 -28.15 6.48 6.86
N ARG A 430 -26.86 6.28 7.14
CA ARG A 430 -26.10 7.13 8.08
C ARG A 430 -25.74 8.49 7.50
N LEU A 431 -25.43 8.56 6.22
CA LEU A 431 -24.92 9.78 5.58
C LEU A 431 -26.05 10.66 5.02
N GLN A 432 -27.14 10.08 4.50
CA GLN A 432 -28.19 10.82 3.82
C GLN A 432 -28.89 11.82 4.74
N GLY A 433 -29.04 11.49 6.04
CA GLY A 433 -29.62 12.37 7.05
C GLY A 433 -28.77 13.60 7.39
N LEU A 434 -27.49 13.61 7.03
CA LEU A 434 -26.56 14.67 7.40
C LEU A 434 -26.63 15.90 6.49
N GLN A 435 -27.14 15.78 5.27
CA GLN A 435 -27.16 16.85 4.27
C GLN A 435 -25.76 17.50 4.14
N LEU A 436 -24.79 16.72 3.74
CA LEU A 436 -23.39 17.13 3.62
C LEU A 436 -23.22 18.32 2.67
N GLN A 437 -22.32 19.26 3.01
CA GLN A 437 -21.97 20.46 2.22
C GLN A 437 -20.54 20.30 1.69
N PHE A 438 -20.33 20.54 0.39
CA PHE A 438 -19.06 20.43 -0.30
C PHE A 438 -18.53 21.76 -0.81
#